data_be83219baa5ee2a8e0adac862168957a
#
_entry.id   be83219baa5ee2a8e0adac862168957a
#
_cell.length_a   1.000
_cell.length_b   1.000
_cell.length_c   1.000
_cell.angle_alpha   90.00
_cell.angle_beta   90.00
_cell.angle_gamma   90.00
#
_symmetry.space_group_name_H-M   'P 1'
#
loop_
_entity.id
_entity.type
_entity.pdbx_description
1 polymer ?
#
loop_
_entity_poly.entity_id
_entity_poly.type
_entity_poly.pdbx_seq_one_letter_code
_entity_poly.pdbx_strand_id
1 'polypeptide(L)'
;MQIGFNAPTSGVLIEPDSLTRVVTEGEALGFDYVTISDHIMVPRHLDSKYRYTNTGEFPAGTQAAWLEQLATTAYVAALTTKLRFVLSVMVVPHRPAVLTAKLLSTIDFLSKGRLTLGIGVGWCREEFEAIGAAPFDDRGHVTDEWMAACKELWTAEFPKFSGKYVNFDDVVFTPKPVQNPIPIWVGGESGPALRRTVKYAHGWYPVGTNPQFPMNTVSRFKTGLARMHGFAEKAGRDPNEIAIALRVLTGPGTRPRRSIEGEAEMFTGGDADWVNDVQELAQLSVSAVDVRLFGYGADQSLDGTIGNMHRFRDGVLAKL
;
A
#
# COMPACT_ATOMS: atom_id res chain seq x y z
N MET A 1 -17.42 -2.88 0.28
CA MET A 1 -16.05 -2.34 0.03
C MET A 1 -15.34 -2.20 1.36
N GLN A 2 -14.06 -2.56 1.44
CA GLN A 2 -13.27 -2.42 2.67
C GLN A 2 -12.72 -0.99 2.79
N ILE A 3 -12.74 -0.43 4.00
CA ILE A 3 -12.18 0.90 4.28
C ILE A 3 -11.03 0.76 5.27
N GLY A 4 -9.85 1.23 4.84
CA GLY A 4 -8.64 1.24 5.64
C GLY A 4 -8.17 2.65 5.99
N PHE A 5 -7.22 2.71 6.90
CA PHE A 5 -6.51 3.93 7.26
C PHE A 5 -5.00 3.68 7.31
N ASN A 6 -4.19 4.72 7.33
CA ASN A 6 -2.76 4.54 7.44
C ASN A 6 -2.25 4.67 8.87
N ALA A 7 -1.35 3.78 9.28
CA ALA A 7 -0.64 3.89 10.55
C ALA A 7 0.35 5.06 10.53
N PRO A 8 0.58 5.75 11.66
CA PRO A 8 1.62 6.75 11.78
C PRO A 8 3.00 6.10 11.89
N THR A 9 3.57 5.73 10.74
CA THR A 9 4.89 5.09 10.66
C THR A 9 6.04 6.07 10.47
N SER A 10 5.73 7.37 10.38
CA SER A 10 6.71 8.45 10.25
C SER A 10 6.24 9.73 10.95
N GLY A 11 7.19 10.62 11.24
CA GLY A 11 6.91 11.92 11.84
C GLY A 11 6.74 11.87 13.36
N VAL A 12 5.85 12.73 13.88
CA VAL A 12 5.73 12.97 15.33
C VAL A 12 4.91 11.95 16.11
N LEU A 13 4.14 11.11 15.43
CA LEU A 13 3.25 10.10 16.05
C LEU A 13 3.84 8.68 16.02
N ILE A 14 5.14 8.54 15.83
CA ILE A 14 5.81 7.22 15.78
C ILE A 14 6.05 6.60 17.16
N GLU A 15 5.82 7.35 18.22
CA GLU A 15 6.00 6.83 19.58
C GLU A 15 5.10 5.60 19.82
N PRO A 16 5.60 4.57 20.53
CA PRO A 16 4.89 3.30 20.69
C PRO A 16 3.45 3.46 21.22
N ASP A 17 3.24 4.35 22.18
CA ASP A 17 1.92 4.59 22.76
C ASP A 17 0.98 5.26 21.75
N SER A 18 1.48 6.18 20.94
CA SER A 18 0.71 6.84 19.88
C SER A 18 0.30 5.85 18.79
N LEU A 19 1.23 5.04 18.33
CA LEU A 19 0.98 3.99 17.33
C LEU A 19 -0.03 2.98 17.87
N THR A 20 0.16 2.50 19.11
CA THR A 20 -0.76 1.57 19.79
C THR A 20 -2.17 2.14 19.84
N ARG A 21 -2.32 3.38 20.33
CA ARG A 21 -3.62 4.02 20.43
C ARG A 21 -4.32 4.20 19.10
N VAL A 22 -3.60 4.64 18.07
CA VAL A 22 -4.18 4.82 16.72
C VAL A 22 -4.67 3.51 16.13
N VAL A 23 -3.89 2.42 16.22
CA VAL A 23 -4.29 1.15 15.59
C VAL A 23 -5.39 0.43 16.35
N THR A 24 -5.37 0.47 17.69
CA THR A 24 -6.44 -0.13 18.52
C THR A 24 -7.75 0.64 18.42
N GLU A 25 -7.69 1.97 18.33
CA GLU A 25 -8.85 2.82 18.06
C GLU A 25 -9.43 2.55 16.66
N GLY A 26 -8.57 2.40 15.65
CA GLY A 26 -9.01 2.04 14.30
C GLY A 26 -9.77 0.71 14.27
N GLU A 27 -9.30 -0.31 14.98
CA GLU A 27 -10.03 -1.58 15.13
C GLU A 27 -11.36 -1.39 15.84
N ALA A 28 -11.40 -0.62 16.93
CA ALA A 28 -12.60 -0.35 17.71
C ALA A 28 -13.65 0.44 16.92
N LEU A 29 -13.23 1.36 16.06
CA LEU A 29 -14.10 2.15 15.19
C LEU A 29 -14.61 1.39 13.96
N GLY A 30 -14.15 0.16 13.73
CA GLY A 30 -14.64 -0.71 12.66
C GLY A 30 -13.98 -0.52 11.31
N PHE A 31 -12.76 0.04 11.26
CA PHE A 31 -11.96 -0.01 10.04
C PHE A 31 -11.56 -1.46 9.72
N ASP A 32 -11.53 -1.80 8.43
CA ASP A 32 -11.22 -3.16 7.97
C ASP A 32 -9.73 -3.45 7.98
N TYR A 33 -8.89 -2.46 7.68
CA TYR A 33 -7.45 -2.64 7.61
C TYR A 33 -6.66 -1.36 7.91
N VAL A 34 -5.39 -1.56 8.26
CA VAL A 34 -4.41 -0.47 8.42
C VAL A 34 -3.28 -0.63 7.42
N THR A 35 -2.85 0.48 6.82
CA THR A 35 -1.72 0.49 5.90
C THR A 35 -0.43 0.92 6.60
N ILE A 36 0.69 0.28 6.24
CA ILE A 36 2.01 0.50 6.83
C ILE A 36 2.99 0.82 5.70
N SER A 37 3.56 2.02 5.73
CA SER A 37 4.50 2.50 4.69
C SER A 37 5.91 1.96 4.89
N ASP A 38 6.73 2.05 3.83
CA ASP A 38 8.09 1.49 3.80
C ASP A 38 9.13 2.54 3.42
N HIS A 39 10.03 2.83 4.35
CA HIS A 39 11.34 3.43 4.13
C HIS A 39 12.30 2.84 5.16
N ILE A 40 13.49 2.44 4.73
CA ILE A 40 14.56 1.97 5.62
C ILE A 40 15.36 3.16 6.11
N MET A 41 15.69 4.06 5.19
CA MET A 41 16.31 5.36 5.48
C MET A 41 15.95 6.36 4.39
N VAL A 42 15.88 7.63 4.74
CA VAL A 42 15.70 8.71 3.76
C VAL A 42 16.99 9.53 3.72
N PRO A 43 17.68 9.58 2.58
CA PRO A 43 18.90 10.37 2.43
C PRO A 43 18.63 11.86 2.64
N ARG A 44 19.62 12.59 3.20
CA ARG A 44 19.48 14.05 3.43
C ARG A 44 19.38 14.84 2.14
N HIS A 45 20.01 14.35 1.06
CA HIS A 45 19.97 14.96 -0.27
C HIS A 45 19.32 13.98 -1.22
N LEU A 46 18.32 14.42 -1.96
CA LEU A 46 17.54 13.65 -2.89
C LEU A 46 17.58 14.32 -4.27
N ASP A 47 18.20 13.67 -5.24
CA ASP A 47 18.10 14.01 -6.65
C ASP A 47 16.91 13.30 -7.31
N SER A 48 16.56 12.11 -6.79
CA SER A 48 15.41 11.34 -7.20
C SER A 48 14.11 12.12 -7.00
N LYS A 49 13.24 12.10 -8.02
CA LYS A 49 11.96 12.82 -7.97
C LYS A 49 10.83 11.89 -7.51
N TYR A 50 10.07 12.35 -6.52
CA TYR A 50 8.90 11.64 -6.03
C TYR A 50 7.76 11.73 -7.05
N ARG A 51 7.25 10.58 -7.47
CA ARG A 51 6.34 10.47 -8.63
C ARG A 51 4.89 10.83 -8.35
N TYR A 52 4.51 11.04 -7.09
CA TYR A 52 3.12 11.25 -6.68
C TYR A 52 2.82 12.71 -6.30
N THR A 53 3.75 13.63 -6.60
CA THR A 53 3.56 15.07 -6.47
C THR A 53 3.91 15.79 -7.77
N ASN A 54 3.24 16.91 -8.04
CA ASN A 54 3.54 17.72 -9.22
C ASN A 54 4.92 18.41 -9.15
N THR A 55 5.43 18.66 -7.94
CA THR A 55 6.74 19.28 -7.72
C THR A 55 7.90 18.28 -7.81
N GLY A 56 7.61 16.98 -7.67
CA GLY A 56 8.61 15.93 -7.53
C GLY A 56 9.27 15.90 -6.15
N GLU A 57 8.82 16.73 -5.21
CA GLU A 57 9.31 16.75 -3.83
C GLU A 57 8.68 15.64 -3.00
N PHE A 58 9.48 15.05 -2.10
CA PHE A 58 9.00 14.03 -1.17
C PHE A 58 8.30 14.69 0.02
N PRO A 59 6.97 14.47 0.22
CA PRO A 59 6.17 15.25 1.19
C PRO A 59 6.60 15.06 2.66
N ALA A 60 7.17 13.91 3.02
CA ALA A 60 7.64 13.65 4.38
C ALA A 60 8.94 14.41 4.70
N GLY A 61 9.62 14.96 3.67
CA GLY A 61 10.93 15.57 3.83
C GLY A 61 12.02 14.54 4.15
N THR A 62 13.24 15.03 4.34
CA THR A 62 14.42 14.19 4.55
C THR A 62 14.84 14.06 6.03
N GLN A 63 14.07 14.63 6.94
CA GLN A 63 14.36 14.62 8.38
C GLN A 63 13.32 13.87 9.21
N ALA A 64 12.31 13.27 8.56
CA ALA A 64 11.31 12.49 9.28
C ALA A 64 11.91 11.17 9.78
N ALA A 65 11.62 10.83 11.03
CA ALA A 65 11.89 9.49 11.55
C ALA A 65 10.94 8.49 10.89
N TRP A 66 11.42 7.27 10.65
CA TRP A 66 10.66 6.18 10.04
C TRP A 66 10.80 4.90 10.84
N LEU A 67 9.70 4.20 11.04
CA LEU A 67 9.69 2.85 11.60
C LEU A 67 9.88 1.83 10.47
N GLU A 68 10.65 0.77 10.73
CA GLU A 68 10.81 -0.32 9.76
C GLU A 68 9.49 -1.08 9.59
N GLN A 69 9.10 -1.31 8.35
CA GLN A 69 7.77 -1.78 7.97
C GLN A 69 7.39 -3.13 8.58
N LEU A 70 8.26 -4.13 8.49
CA LEU A 70 7.94 -5.50 8.91
C LEU A 70 7.92 -5.63 10.44
N ALA A 71 8.86 -4.99 11.12
CA ALA A 71 8.89 -4.92 12.57
C ALA A 71 7.63 -4.21 13.11
N THR A 72 7.25 -3.08 12.50
CA THR A 72 6.02 -2.36 12.84
C THR A 72 4.78 -3.21 12.59
N THR A 73 4.73 -3.95 11.49
CA THR A 73 3.59 -4.83 11.17
C THR A 73 3.45 -5.94 12.21
N ALA A 74 4.55 -6.56 12.63
CA ALA A 74 4.54 -7.58 13.68
C ALA A 74 4.05 -7.02 15.02
N TYR A 75 4.50 -5.81 15.38
CA TYR A 75 4.06 -5.13 16.60
C TYR A 75 2.56 -4.83 16.57
N VAL A 76 2.06 -4.23 15.51
CA VAL A 76 0.63 -3.90 15.34
C VAL A 76 -0.24 -5.16 15.29
N ALA A 77 0.26 -6.24 14.71
CA ALA A 77 -0.44 -7.52 14.65
C ALA A 77 -0.68 -8.13 16.04
N ALA A 78 0.24 -7.91 16.98
CA ALA A 78 0.08 -8.38 18.36
C ALA A 78 -0.93 -7.55 19.18
N LEU A 79 -1.18 -6.30 18.78
CA LEU A 79 -2.10 -5.38 19.48
C LEU A 79 -3.55 -5.51 19.05
N THR A 80 -3.81 -6.16 17.92
CA THR A 80 -5.13 -6.22 17.27
C THR A 80 -5.57 -7.66 17.01
N THR A 81 -6.86 -7.88 16.81
CA THR A 81 -7.43 -9.22 16.64
C THR A 81 -8.15 -9.43 15.31
N LYS A 82 -8.71 -8.37 14.73
CA LYS A 82 -9.52 -8.41 13.50
C LYS A 82 -8.93 -7.56 12.38
N LEU A 83 -8.28 -6.44 12.73
CA LEU A 83 -7.73 -5.48 11.79
C LEU A 83 -6.72 -6.16 10.85
N ARG A 84 -6.92 -6.04 9.55
CA ARG A 84 -5.97 -6.53 8.55
C ARG A 84 -4.83 -5.53 8.35
N PHE A 85 -3.72 -6.00 7.79
CA PHE A 85 -2.54 -5.18 7.52
C PHE A 85 -2.26 -5.17 6.03
N VAL A 86 -2.07 -3.99 5.46
CA VAL A 86 -1.63 -3.83 4.07
C VAL A 86 -0.29 -3.12 4.07
N LEU A 87 0.75 -3.80 3.59
CA LEU A 87 2.04 -3.14 3.35
C LEU A 87 1.87 -2.16 2.17
N SER A 88 2.05 -0.85 2.40
CA SER A 88 1.59 0.18 1.45
C SER A 88 2.67 1.20 1.09
N VAL A 89 3.59 0.87 0.20
CA VAL A 89 3.86 -0.45 -0.38
C VAL A 89 5.25 -0.88 0.04
N MET A 90 5.47 -2.19 0.24
CA MET A 90 6.83 -2.69 0.47
C MET A 90 7.67 -2.48 -0.78
N VAL A 91 8.82 -1.86 -0.62
CA VAL A 91 9.81 -1.73 -1.70
C VAL A 91 10.59 -3.03 -1.78
N VAL A 92 10.13 -3.91 -2.67
CA VAL A 92 10.62 -5.30 -2.76
C VAL A 92 12.14 -5.42 -2.84
N PRO A 93 12.85 -4.66 -3.70
CA PRO A 93 14.30 -4.80 -3.83
C PRO A 93 15.13 -4.32 -2.65
N HIS A 94 14.53 -3.67 -1.64
CA HIS A 94 15.26 -3.17 -0.45
C HIS A 94 15.75 -4.29 0.46
N ARG A 95 15.21 -5.50 0.35
CA ARG A 95 15.50 -6.61 1.27
C ARG A 95 15.81 -7.91 0.53
N PRO A 96 16.64 -8.81 1.13
CA PRO A 96 16.89 -10.13 0.58
C PRO A 96 15.60 -10.96 0.50
N ALA A 97 15.30 -11.54 -0.67
CA ALA A 97 14.04 -12.21 -0.98
C ALA A 97 13.66 -13.33 0.02
N VAL A 98 14.60 -14.27 0.27
CA VAL A 98 14.32 -15.43 1.13
C VAL A 98 14.04 -15.04 2.59
N LEU A 99 14.85 -14.09 3.13
CA LEU A 99 14.63 -13.58 4.48
C LEU A 99 13.29 -12.87 4.59
N THR A 100 12.96 -12.04 3.60
CA THR A 100 11.70 -11.29 3.59
C THR A 100 10.49 -12.22 3.42
N ALA A 101 10.59 -13.23 2.55
CA ALA A 101 9.56 -14.27 2.44
C ALA A 101 9.30 -14.96 3.78
N LYS A 102 10.37 -15.22 4.56
CA LYS A 102 10.27 -15.81 5.90
C LYS A 102 9.60 -14.89 6.90
N LEU A 103 9.98 -13.61 6.93
CA LEU A 103 9.37 -12.61 7.81
C LEU A 103 7.86 -12.46 7.50
N LEU A 104 7.50 -12.34 6.23
CA LEU A 104 6.11 -12.24 5.79
C LEU A 104 5.29 -13.49 6.15
N SER A 105 5.84 -14.68 5.92
CA SER A 105 5.20 -15.93 6.33
C SER A 105 4.99 -16.00 7.85
N THR A 106 5.96 -15.54 8.63
CA THR A 106 5.88 -15.49 10.10
C THR A 106 4.81 -14.50 10.56
N ILE A 107 4.78 -13.28 9.98
CA ILE A 107 3.77 -12.27 10.30
C ILE A 107 2.37 -12.78 9.93
N ASP A 108 2.21 -13.38 8.77
CA ASP A 108 0.93 -13.94 8.34
C ASP A 108 0.46 -15.07 9.27
N PHE A 109 1.37 -15.96 9.64
CA PHE A 109 1.09 -17.07 10.58
C PHE A 109 0.68 -16.55 11.96
N LEU A 110 1.45 -15.64 12.56
CA LEU A 110 1.18 -15.09 13.89
C LEU A 110 -0.07 -14.20 13.89
N SER A 111 -0.35 -13.50 12.82
CA SER A 111 -1.56 -12.68 12.66
C SER A 111 -2.80 -13.49 12.25
N LYS A 112 -2.68 -14.81 12.05
CA LYS A 112 -3.77 -15.69 11.62
C LYS A 112 -4.36 -15.30 10.26
N GLY A 113 -3.49 -14.97 9.29
CA GLY A 113 -3.90 -14.69 7.91
C GLY A 113 -4.46 -13.28 7.71
N ARG A 114 -3.99 -12.29 8.45
CA ARG A 114 -4.46 -10.89 8.31
C ARG A 114 -3.57 -10.01 7.43
N LEU A 115 -2.49 -10.56 6.83
CA LEU A 115 -1.56 -9.80 6.00
C LEU A 115 -2.02 -9.72 4.55
N THR A 116 -1.85 -8.55 3.93
CA THR A 116 -1.88 -8.32 2.48
C THR A 116 -0.59 -7.63 2.08
N LEU A 117 0.11 -8.17 1.11
CA LEU A 117 1.39 -7.68 0.65
C LEU A 117 1.18 -6.68 -0.51
N GLY A 118 1.08 -5.39 -0.19
CA GLY A 118 1.19 -4.34 -1.21
C GLY A 118 2.65 -4.13 -1.57
N ILE A 119 2.98 -4.15 -2.86
CA ILE A 119 4.36 -4.07 -3.35
C ILE A 119 4.59 -2.91 -4.31
N GLY A 120 5.80 -2.37 -4.27
CA GLY A 120 6.35 -1.42 -5.21
C GLY A 120 7.80 -1.74 -5.57
N VAL A 121 8.29 -1.12 -6.65
CA VAL A 121 9.68 -1.29 -7.10
C VAL A 121 10.64 -0.25 -6.52
N GLY A 122 10.13 0.78 -5.83
CA GLY A 122 10.92 1.89 -5.31
C GLY A 122 11.14 3.02 -6.32
N TRP A 123 11.46 4.21 -5.78
CA TRP A 123 11.65 5.45 -6.55
C TRP A 123 12.93 6.20 -6.20
N CYS A 124 13.50 5.99 -5.01
CA CYS A 124 14.65 6.70 -4.47
C CYS A 124 15.94 5.91 -4.71
N ARG A 125 16.72 6.31 -5.71
CA ARG A 125 18.00 5.67 -6.04
C ARG A 125 18.98 5.72 -4.88
N GLU A 126 19.03 6.86 -4.22
CA GLU A 126 19.95 7.12 -3.12
C GLU A 126 19.68 6.20 -1.91
N GLU A 127 18.42 5.86 -1.66
CA GLU A 127 18.08 4.86 -0.64
C GLU A 127 18.58 3.46 -1.02
N PHE A 128 18.40 3.04 -2.29
CA PHE A 128 18.93 1.77 -2.79
C PHE A 128 20.44 1.65 -2.62
N GLU A 129 21.17 2.70 -2.95
CA GLU A 129 22.62 2.74 -2.87
C GLU A 129 23.09 2.70 -1.40
N ALA A 130 22.44 3.46 -0.52
CA ALA A 130 22.79 3.56 0.89
C ALA A 130 22.58 2.25 1.67
N ILE A 131 21.55 1.47 1.34
CA ILE A 131 21.26 0.19 1.99
C ILE A 131 21.95 -1.01 1.32
N GLY A 132 22.70 -0.79 0.24
CA GLY A 132 23.34 -1.86 -0.52
C GLY A 132 22.35 -2.80 -1.23
N ALA A 133 21.19 -2.28 -1.64
CA ALA A 133 20.20 -3.05 -2.38
C ALA A 133 20.70 -3.44 -3.78
N ALA A 134 19.95 -4.31 -4.47
CA ALA A 134 20.19 -4.60 -5.88
C ALA A 134 20.21 -3.31 -6.73
N PRO A 135 20.95 -3.28 -7.88
CA PRO A 135 21.06 -2.07 -8.68
C PRO A 135 19.70 -1.44 -9.00
N PHE A 136 19.59 -0.14 -8.77
CA PHE A 136 18.33 0.58 -8.94
C PHE A 136 17.69 0.40 -10.31
N ASP A 137 18.49 0.31 -11.36
CA ASP A 137 18.00 0.15 -12.73
C ASP A 137 17.44 -1.25 -12.99
N ASP A 138 17.86 -2.25 -12.23
CA ASP A 138 17.35 -3.63 -12.26
C ASP A 138 16.10 -3.84 -11.39
N ARG A 139 15.67 -2.85 -10.59
CA ARG A 139 14.62 -3.00 -9.56
C ARG A 139 13.32 -3.65 -10.03
N GLY A 140 12.93 -3.44 -11.29
CA GLY A 140 11.76 -4.09 -11.87
C GLY A 140 11.95 -5.60 -12.05
N HIS A 141 13.08 -6.02 -12.58
CA HIS A 141 13.43 -7.44 -12.78
C HIS A 141 13.65 -8.16 -11.44
N VAL A 142 14.34 -7.50 -10.52
CA VAL A 142 14.50 -8.00 -9.13
C VAL A 142 13.14 -8.25 -8.50
N THR A 143 12.21 -7.30 -8.61
CA THR A 143 10.84 -7.46 -8.08
C THR A 143 10.11 -8.63 -8.71
N ASP A 144 10.17 -8.78 -10.03
CA ASP A 144 9.48 -9.85 -10.74
C ASP A 144 10.02 -11.23 -10.33
N GLU A 145 11.34 -11.37 -10.20
CA GLU A 145 11.98 -12.60 -9.76
C GLU A 145 11.70 -12.91 -8.28
N TRP A 146 11.74 -11.88 -7.43
CA TRP A 146 11.41 -11.99 -6.02
C TRP A 146 9.97 -12.50 -5.81
N MET A 147 8.99 -11.98 -6.55
CA MET A 147 7.60 -12.44 -6.45
C MET A 147 7.44 -13.91 -6.81
N ALA A 148 8.12 -14.36 -7.87
CA ALA A 148 8.12 -15.76 -8.28
C ALA A 148 8.77 -16.66 -7.22
N ALA A 149 9.92 -16.26 -6.69
CA ALA A 149 10.64 -16.99 -5.65
C ALA A 149 9.83 -17.08 -4.34
N CYS A 150 9.18 -16.01 -3.93
CA CYS A 150 8.33 -16.01 -2.73
C CYS A 150 7.10 -16.90 -2.89
N LYS A 151 6.45 -16.87 -4.05
CA LYS A 151 5.35 -17.78 -4.34
C LYS A 151 5.81 -19.24 -4.20
N GLU A 152 6.97 -19.59 -4.76
CA GLU A 152 7.56 -20.92 -4.65
C GLU A 152 7.79 -21.31 -3.17
N LEU A 153 8.44 -20.42 -2.39
CA LEU A 153 8.69 -20.64 -0.96
C LEU A 153 7.40 -20.86 -0.15
N TRP A 154 6.34 -20.13 -0.48
CA TRP A 154 5.08 -20.20 0.27
C TRP A 154 4.22 -21.41 -0.09
N THR A 155 4.26 -21.87 -1.36
CA THR A 155 3.29 -22.86 -1.86
C THR A 155 3.88 -24.26 -2.07
N ALA A 156 5.14 -24.36 -2.50
CA ALA A 156 5.75 -25.67 -2.76
C ALA A 156 6.13 -26.40 -1.49
N GLU A 157 5.94 -27.71 -1.45
CA GLU A 157 6.37 -28.58 -0.34
C GLU A 157 7.90 -28.58 -0.24
N PHE A 158 8.57 -28.78 -1.37
CA PHE A 158 10.03 -28.74 -1.54
C PHE A 158 10.41 -27.61 -2.46
N PRO A 159 10.55 -26.37 -1.94
CA PRO A 159 10.76 -25.19 -2.76
C PRO A 159 12.14 -25.18 -3.41
N LYS A 160 12.16 -24.92 -4.71
CA LYS A 160 13.36 -24.78 -5.53
C LYS A 160 13.23 -23.61 -6.48
N PHE A 161 14.24 -22.78 -6.56
CA PHE A 161 14.24 -21.64 -7.45
C PHE A 161 15.64 -21.32 -7.97
N SER A 162 15.75 -21.03 -9.27
CA SER A 162 17.01 -20.64 -9.90
C SER A 162 16.76 -19.43 -10.79
N GLY A 163 17.17 -18.25 -10.32
CA GLY A 163 17.10 -16.98 -11.01
C GLY A 163 18.44 -16.26 -11.07
N LYS A 164 18.42 -15.03 -11.58
CA LYS A 164 19.60 -14.16 -11.61
C LYS A 164 19.93 -13.61 -10.21
N TYR A 165 18.90 -13.27 -9.43
CA TYR A 165 19.02 -12.58 -8.14
C TYR A 165 18.71 -13.48 -6.96
N VAL A 166 17.89 -14.51 -7.14
CA VAL A 166 17.43 -15.42 -6.08
C VAL A 166 17.69 -16.86 -6.48
N ASN A 167 18.38 -17.61 -5.63
CA ASN A 167 18.66 -19.02 -5.87
C ASN A 167 18.54 -19.79 -4.55
N PHE A 168 17.81 -20.90 -4.58
CA PHE A 168 17.76 -21.88 -3.49
C PHE A 168 17.33 -23.25 -4.03
N ASP A 169 17.82 -24.29 -3.40
CA ASP A 169 17.50 -25.70 -3.69
C ASP A 169 17.62 -26.51 -2.40
N ASP A 170 16.91 -27.60 -2.30
CA ASP A 170 16.94 -28.53 -1.15
C ASP A 170 16.78 -27.82 0.21
N VAL A 171 15.74 -26.98 0.33
CA VAL A 171 15.48 -26.18 1.53
C VAL A 171 14.16 -26.53 2.18
N VAL A 172 14.11 -26.45 3.50
CA VAL A 172 12.87 -26.51 4.28
C VAL A 172 12.41 -25.08 4.59
N PHE A 173 11.20 -24.75 4.16
CA PHE A 173 10.60 -23.43 4.43
C PHE A 173 9.28 -23.61 5.18
N THR A 174 9.33 -23.54 6.51
CA THR A 174 8.20 -23.67 7.44
C THR A 174 8.33 -22.66 8.59
N PRO A 175 7.20 -22.16 9.20
CA PRO A 175 5.84 -22.41 8.75
C PRO A 175 5.53 -21.76 7.41
N LYS A 176 4.64 -22.34 6.65
CA LYS A 176 4.03 -21.68 5.51
C LYS A 176 3.09 -20.58 6.01
N PRO A 177 2.78 -19.55 5.21
CA PRO A 177 1.72 -18.60 5.57
C PRO A 177 0.38 -19.32 5.74
N VAL A 178 -0.50 -18.75 6.56
CA VAL A 178 -1.90 -19.23 6.70
C VAL A 178 -2.64 -19.03 5.39
N GLN A 179 -2.42 -17.87 4.76
CA GLN A 179 -2.90 -17.56 3.42
C GLN A 179 -1.93 -18.15 2.39
N ASN A 180 -2.39 -19.05 1.54
CA ASN A 180 -1.51 -19.77 0.61
C ASN A 180 -1.88 -19.52 -0.87
N PRO A 181 -1.25 -18.57 -1.54
CA PRO A 181 -0.22 -17.64 -1.04
C PRO A 181 -0.81 -16.43 -0.31
N ILE A 182 0.05 -15.63 0.36
CA ILE A 182 -0.32 -14.29 0.87
C ILE A 182 -0.85 -13.45 -0.29
N PRO A 183 -2.00 -12.75 -0.15
CA PRO A 183 -2.51 -11.87 -1.19
C PRO A 183 -1.52 -10.75 -1.53
N ILE A 184 -1.27 -10.55 -2.82
CA ILE A 184 -0.33 -9.54 -3.32
C ILE A 184 -1.11 -8.48 -4.08
N TRP A 185 -0.92 -7.20 -3.72
CA TRP A 185 -1.40 -6.04 -4.45
C TRP A 185 -0.23 -5.27 -5.05
N VAL A 186 -0.29 -4.93 -6.33
CA VAL A 186 0.79 -4.19 -7.01
C VAL A 186 0.45 -2.72 -7.08
N GLY A 187 1.32 -1.89 -6.52
CA GLY A 187 1.25 -0.44 -6.62
C GLY A 187 1.77 0.10 -7.94
N GLY A 188 1.25 1.27 -8.32
CA GLY A 188 1.68 2.02 -9.49
C GLY A 188 0.83 1.81 -10.73
N GLU A 189 0.92 2.78 -11.64
CA GLU A 189 0.03 2.96 -12.78
C GLU A 189 0.75 2.81 -14.13
N SER A 190 2.08 2.62 -14.12
CA SER A 190 2.87 2.47 -15.34
C SER A 190 2.60 1.15 -16.06
N GLY A 191 2.91 1.08 -17.35
CA GLY A 191 2.78 -0.16 -18.12
C GLY A 191 3.49 -1.37 -17.49
N PRO A 192 4.76 -1.24 -17.01
CA PRO A 192 5.42 -2.32 -16.25
C PRO A 192 4.67 -2.74 -14.98
N ALA A 193 4.09 -1.79 -14.20
CA ALA A 193 3.31 -2.09 -13.01
C ALA A 193 2.04 -2.87 -13.36
N LEU A 194 1.29 -2.45 -14.40
CA LEU A 194 0.10 -3.16 -14.87
C LEU A 194 0.41 -4.56 -15.37
N ARG A 195 1.50 -4.75 -16.13
CA ARG A 195 1.95 -6.11 -16.53
C ARG A 195 2.28 -6.99 -15.33
N ARG A 196 2.92 -6.44 -14.31
CA ARG A 196 3.24 -7.14 -13.05
C ARG A 196 1.97 -7.52 -12.30
N THR A 197 1.00 -6.60 -12.19
CA THR A 197 -0.31 -6.87 -11.60
C THR A 197 -0.96 -8.07 -12.28
N VAL A 198 -1.07 -8.04 -13.59
CA VAL A 198 -1.73 -9.09 -14.37
C VAL A 198 -1.01 -10.43 -14.26
N LYS A 199 0.32 -10.44 -14.21
CA LYS A 199 1.11 -11.67 -14.19
C LYS A 199 1.17 -12.33 -12.82
N TYR A 200 1.28 -11.56 -11.74
CA TYR A 200 1.66 -12.08 -10.43
C TYR A 200 0.69 -11.76 -9.30
N ALA A 201 -0.13 -10.72 -9.41
CA ALA A 201 -0.86 -10.18 -8.28
C ALA A 201 -2.32 -10.64 -8.19
N HIS A 202 -2.88 -10.52 -6.99
CA HIS A 202 -4.30 -10.71 -6.69
C HIS A 202 -5.06 -9.39 -6.77
N GLY A 203 -4.36 -8.24 -6.78
CA GLY A 203 -4.97 -6.92 -6.86
C GLY A 203 -4.07 -5.85 -7.45
N TRP A 204 -4.70 -4.79 -7.95
CA TRP A 204 -4.07 -3.55 -8.37
C TRP A 204 -4.33 -2.47 -7.32
N TYR A 205 -3.26 -1.75 -6.94
CA TYR A 205 -3.29 -0.77 -5.84
C TYR A 205 -2.72 0.58 -6.30
N PRO A 206 -3.47 1.32 -7.15
CA PRO A 206 -3.05 2.64 -7.64
C PRO A 206 -3.18 3.73 -6.59
N VAL A 207 -2.50 4.86 -6.88
CA VAL A 207 -2.60 6.11 -6.12
C VAL A 207 -3.24 7.17 -7.01
N GLY A 208 -4.31 7.81 -6.56
CA GLY A 208 -5.08 8.76 -7.37
C GLY A 208 -4.30 10.01 -7.82
N THR A 209 -3.21 10.35 -7.15
CA THR A 209 -2.48 11.62 -7.33
C THR A 209 -1.27 11.55 -8.27
N ASN A 210 -1.02 10.44 -8.96
CA ASN A 210 0.10 10.36 -9.89
C ASN A 210 -0.10 11.31 -11.09
N PRO A 211 0.74 12.34 -11.29
CA PRO A 211 0.55 13.32 -12.36
C PRO A 211 0.64 12.74 -13.77
N GLN A 212 1.37 11.65 -13.97
CA GLN A 212 1.49 10.98 -15.28
C GLN A 212 0.28 10.09 -15.60
N PHE A 213 -0.42 9.62 -14.57
CA PHE A 213 -1.58 8.74 -14.68
C PHE A 213 -2.62 9.16 -13.63
N PRO A 214 -3.19 10.37 -13.73
CA PRO A 214 -4.08 10.88 -12.71
C PRO A 214 -5.36 10.07 -12.66
N MET A 215 -5.79 9.69 -11.45
CA MET A 215 -7.03 8.94 -11.20
C MET A 215 -7.82 9.58 -10.05
N ASN A 216 -7.71 10.88 -9.92
CA ASN A 216 -8.31 11.69 -8.86
C ASN A 216 -9.73 12.18 -9.19
N THR A 217 -10.30 11.80 -10.33
CA THR A 217 -11.71 11.99 -10.68
C THR A 217 -12.32 10.68 -11.14
N VAL A 218 -13.65 10.55 -11.11
CA VAL A 218 -14.36 9.32 -11.52
C VAL A 218 -14.06 8.97 -12.97
N SER A 219 -14.04 9.93 -13.89
CA SER A 219 -13.76 9.67 -15.31
C SER A 219 -12.31 9.23 -15.54
N ARG A 220 -11.35 9.85 -14.87
CA ARG A 220 -9.94 9.47 -14.92
C ARG A 220 -9.70 8.09 -14.32
N PHE A 221 -10.41 7.78 -13.22
CA PHE A 221 -10.34 6.45 -12.60
C PHE A 221 -10.89 5.38 -13.53
N LYS A 222 -12.05 5.60 -14.17
CA LYS A 222 -12.60 4.71 -15.21
C LYS A 222 -11.61 4.47 -16.35
N THR A 223 -10.91 5.50 -16.79
CA THR A 223 -9.86 5.39 -17.83
C THR A 223 -8.70 4.51 -17.34
N GLY A 224 -8.27 4.68 -16.10
CA GLY A 224 -7.24 3.84 -15.47
C GLY A 224 -7.66 2.37 -15.38
N LEU A 225 -8.91 2.11 -14.96
CA LEU A 225 -9.49 0.75 -14.92
C LEU A 225 -9.52 0.11 -16.31
N ALA A 226 -10.06 0.81 -17.31
CA ALA A 226 -10.13 0.30 -18.68
C ALA A 226 -8.73 -0.05 -19.22
N ARG A 227 -7.72 0.76 -18.87
CA ARG A 227 -6.34 0.47 -19.23
C ARG A 227 -5.82 -0.81 -18.54
N MET A 228 -6.09 -1.00 -17.25
CA MET A 228 -5.71 -2.20 -16.51
C MET A 228 -6.41 -3.45 -17.09
N HIS A 229 -7.72 -3.37 -17.35
CA HIS A 229 -8.49 -4.43 -17.97
C HIS A 229 -7.90 -4.82 -19.33
N GLY A 230 -7.55 -3.85 -20.18
CA GLY A 230 -6.90 -4.13 -21.47
C GLY A 230 -5.54 -4.83 -21.36
N PHE A 231 -4.80 -4.66 -20.26
CA PHE A 231 -3.60 -5.47 -19.98
C PHE A 231 -3.95 -6.89 -19.57
N ALA A 232 -5.00 -7.10 -18.78
CA ALA A 232 -5.45 -8.41 -18.34
C ALA A 232 -5.98 -9.23 -19.54
N GLU A 233 -6.85 -8.66 -20.34
CA GLU A 233 -7.41 -9.29 -21.56
C GLU A 233 -6.32 -9.71 -22.54
N LYS A 234 -5.34 -8.83 -22.82
CA LYS A 234 -4.18 -9.15 -23.68
C LYS A 234 -3.32 -10.30 -23.15
N ALA A 235 -3.33 -10.52 -21.85
CA ALA A 235 -2.62 -11.61 -21.20
C ALA A 235 -3.50 -12.88 -21.03
N GLY A 236 -4.77 -12.85 -21.47
CA GLY A 236 -5.71 -13.96 -21.33
C GLY A 236 -6.20 -14.18 -19.89
N ARG A 237 -6.13 -13.14 -19.03
CA ARG A 237 -6.60 -13.17 -17.65
C ARG A 237 -7.92 -12.40 -17.52
N ASP A 238 -8.91 -12.97 -16.81
CA ASP A 238 -10.14 -12.27 -16.51
C ASP A 238 -9.84 -11.04 -15.62
N PRO A 239 -10.19 -9.81 -16.07
CA PRO A 239 -10.00 -8.61 -15.26
C PRO A 239 -10.73 -8.66 -13.91
N ASN A 240 -11.85 -9.37 -13.81
CA ASN A 240 -12.66 -9.49 -12.60
C ASN A 240 -11.99 -10.33 -11.49
N GLU A 241 -10.97 -11.12 -11.83
CA GLU A 241 -10.15 -11.82 -10.85
C GLU A 241 -9.13 -10.91 -10.14
N ILE A 242 -8.99 -9.66 -10.57
CA ILE A 242 -8.03 -8.70 -10.03
C ILE A 242 -8.79 -7.72 -9.13
N ALA A 243 -8.59 -7.84 -7.82
CA ALA A 243 -9.13 -6.89 -6.87
C ALA A 243 -8.62 -5.47 -7.16
N ILE A 244 -9.46 -4.46 -6.98
CA ILE A 244 -9.08 -3.06 -7.14
C ILE A 244 -9.08 -2.41 -5.76
N ALA A 245 -7.93 -1.87 -5.35
CA ALA A 245 -7.80 -1.08 -4.14
C ALA A 245 -7.26 0.31 -4.49
N LEU A 246 -7.81 1.36 -3.90
CA LEU A 246 -7.37 2.73 -4.17
C LEU A 246 -6.73 3.34 -2.92
N ARG A 247 -5.50 3.85 -3.07
CA ARG A 247 -4.85 4.65 -2.04
C ARG A 247 -5.20 6.12 -2.20
N VAL A 248 -5.85 6.69 -1.20
CA VAL A 248 -6.21 8.11 -1.14
C VAL A 248 -5.19 8.86 -0.29
N LEU A 249 -4.56 9.88 -0.86
CA LEU A 249 -3.56 10.71 -0.16
C LEU A 249 -4.13 12.01 0.42
N THR A 250 -5.39 12.33 0.14
CA THR A 250 -6.12 13.43 0.79
C THR A 250 -6.71 12.97 2.12
N GLY A 251 -7.00 13.90 3.01
CA GLY A 251 -7.66 13.62 4.29
C GLY A 251 -8.98 14.37 4.44
N PRO A 252 -9.82 13.97 5.42
CA PRO A 252 -11.09 14.64 5.72
C PRO A 252 -10.88 16.13 5.95
N GLY A 253 -11.78 16.96 5.42
CA GLY A 253 -11.70 18.44 5.49
C GLY A 253 -10.79 19.07 4.43
N THR A 254 -10.23 18.27 3.50
CA THR A 254 -9.60 18.82 2.29
C THR A 254 -10.64 19.64 1.53
N ARG A 255 -10.29 20.92 1.20
CA ARG A 255 -11.21 21.78 0.45
C ARG A 255 -11.59 21.15 -0.90
N PRO A 256 -12.84 21.32 -1.37
CA PRO A 256 -13.25 20.85 -2.69
C PRO A 256 -12.30 21.34 -3.78
N ARG A 257 -11.90 20.43 -4.65
CA ARG A 257 -11.03 20.72 -5.80
C ARG A 257 -11.68 20.24 -7.09
N ARG A 258 -11.25 20.83 -8.18
CA ARG A 258 -11.64 20.39 -9.52
C ARG A 258 -10.40 20.15 -10.37
N SER A 259 -10.51 19.15 -11.24
CA SER A 259 -9.51 18.89 -12.27
C SER A 259 -9.44 20.03 -13.29
N ILE A 260 -8.45 19.99 -14.17
CA ILE A 260 -8.32 20.98 -15.26
C ILE A 260 -9.51 20.91 -16.24
N GLU A 261 -10.18 19.78 -16.33
CA GLU A 261 -11.40 19.59 -17.13
C GLU A 261 -12.67 20.04 -16.37
N GLY A 262 -12.54 20.52 -15.15
CA GLY A 262 -13.64 21.02 -14.33
C GLY A 262 -14.43 19.97 -13.55
N GLU A 263 -14.06 18.67 -13.65
CA GLU A 263 -14.66 17.58 -12.88
C GLU A 263 -14.24 17.64 -11.41
N ALA A 264 -15.14 17.31 -10.48
CA ALA A 264 -14.82 17.25 -9.06
C ALA A 264 -13.73 16.18 -8.79
N GLU A 265 -12.73 16.55 -7.98
CA GLU A 265 -11.73 15.59 -7.52
C GLU A 265 -12.31 14.78 -6.36
N MET A 266 -12.20 13.46 -6.47
CA MET A 266 -12.64 12.53 -5.43
C MET A 266 -11.88 12.75 -4.12
N PHE A 267 -12.53 12.44 -3.02
CA PHE A 267 -11.98 12.56 -1.66
C PHE A 267 -11.53 13.98 -1.32
N THR A 268 -12.26 14.95 -1.83
CA THR A 268 -12.17 16.36 -1.45
C THR A 268 -13.56 16.88 -1.10
N GLY A 269 -13.67 17.89 -0.22
CA GLY A 269 -14.96 18.37 0.25
C GLY A 269 -15.35 17.85 1.61
N GLY A 270 -16.66 17.78 1.87
CA GLY A 270 -17.24 17.35 3.13
C GLY A 270 -17.58 15.85 3.17
N ASP A 271 -18.15 15.40 4.31
CA ASP A 271 -18.49 14.00 4.53
C ASP A 271 -19.43 13.43 3.45
N ALA A 272 -20.40 14.24 2.99
CA ALA A 272 -21.33 13.81 1.93
C ALA A 272 -20.63 13.56 0.60
N ASP A 273 -19.62 14.38 0.25
CA ASP A 273 -18.81 14.18 -0.95
C ASP A 273 -18.03 12.86 -0.84
N TRP A 274 -17.43 12.59 0.32
CA TRP A 274 -16.69 11.36 0.59
C TRP A 274 -17.58 10.10 0.53
N VAL A 275 -18.80 10.17 1.09
CA VAL A 275 -19.77 9.06 1.00
C VAL A 275 -20.11 8.77 -0.46
N ASN A 276 -20.40 9.83 -1.24
CA ASN A 276 -20.69 9.70 -2.67
C ASN A 276 -19.53 9.07 -3.44
N ASP A 277 -18.30 9.53 -3.21
CA ASP A 277 -17.11 9.00 -3.87
C ASP A 277 -16.90 7.50 -3.59
N VAL A 278 -17.10 7.08 -2.33
CA VAL A 278 -17.02 5.67 -1.94
C VAL A 278 -18.11 4.84 -2.64
N GLN A 279 -19.33 5.36 -2.73
CA GLN A 279 -20.43 4.69 -3.42
C GLN A 279 -20.19 4.60 -4.94
N GLU A 280 -19.70 5.65 -5.57
CA GLU A 280 -19.30 5.66 -6.99
C GLU A 280 -18.20 4.62 -7.27
N LEU A 281 -17.18 4.55 -6.43
CA LEU A 281 -16.11 3.55 -6.55
C LEU A 281 -16.63 2.12 -6.34
N ALA A 282 -17.58 1.91 -5.43
CA ALA A 282 -18.22 0.61 -5.23
C ALA A 282 -18.95 0.13 -6.49
N GLN A 283 -19.63 1.04 -7.21
CA GLN A 283 -20.27 0.73 -8.50
C GLN A 283 -19.25 0.34 -9.59
N LEU A 284 -18.00 0.77 -9.44
CA LEU A 284 -16.88 0.41 -10.31
C LEU A 284 -16.12 -0.85 -9.84
N SER A 285 -16.72 -1.63 -8.93
CA SER A 285 -16.13 -2.86 -8.36
C SER A 285 -14.82 -2.64 -7.61
N VAL A 286 -14.59 -1.43 -7.08
CA VAL A 286 -13.48 -1.19 -6.16
C VAL A 286 -13.74 -1.95 -4.86
N SER A 287 -12.78 -2.78 -4.45
CA SER A 287 -12.92 -3.65 -3.29
C SER A 287 -12.41 -3.04 -2.01
N ALA A 288 -11.49 -2.08 -2.09
CA ALA A 288 -10.87 -1.45 -0.93
C ALA A 288 -10.43 -0.01 -1.21
N VAL A 289 -10.53 0.84 -0.19
CA VAL A 289 -10.03 2.22 -0.20
C VAL A 289 -9.33 2.49 1.13
N ASP A 290 -8.12 3.01 1.11
CA ASP A 290 -7.46 3.51 2.31
C ASP A 290 -7.33 5.02 2.30
N VAL A 291 -7.61 5.60 3.45
CA VAL A 291 -7.67 7.05 3.65
C VAL A 291 -6.61 7.52 4.63
N ARG A 292 -6.13 8.73 4.44
CA ARG A 292 -5.15 9.32 5.33
C ARG A 292 -5.86 10.15 6.41
N LEU A 293 -5.75 9.73 7.68
CA LEU A 293 -6.43 10.36 8.81
C LEU A 293 -5.52 11.16 9.72
N PHE A 294 -4.20 11.09 9.56
CA PHE A 294 -3.23 11.89 10.30
C PHE A 294 -2.50 12.90 9.40
N GLY A 295 -1.94 13.95 10.01
CA GLY A 295 -1.25 15.01 9.29
C GLY A 295 -2.18 15.96 8.52
N TYR A 296 -3.47 15.98 8.86
CA TYR A 296 -4.48 16.88 8.30
C TYR A 296 -5.13 17.74 9.37
N GLY A 297 -5.56 18.94 8.95
CA GLY A 297 -6.16 19.92 9.84
C GLY A 297 -5.12 20.70 10.65
N ALA A 298 -5.61 21.56 11.55
CA ALA A 298 -4.76 22.42 12.38
C ALA A 298 -4.10 21.64 13.53
N ASP A 299 -4.75 20.59 14.02
CA ASP A 299 -4.28 19.75 15.11
C ASP A 299 -3.72 18.43 14.58
N GLN A 300 -2.39 18.33 14.57
CA GLN A 300 -1.64 17.13 14.17
C GLN A 300 -1.18 16.29 15.36
N SER A 301 -1.71 16.56 16.56
CA SER A 301 -1.47 15.77 17.76
C SER A 301 -2.13 14.39 17.67
N LEU A 302 -1.82 13.53 18.64
CA LEU A 302 -2.48 12.24 18.79
C LEU A 302 -3.98 12.41 18.98
N ASP A 303 -4.42 13.32 19.84
CA ASP A 303 -5.85 13.56 20.12
C ASP A 303 -6.56 14.13 18.88
N GLY A 304 -5.91 15.02 18.13
CA GLY A 304 -6.41 15.51 16.85
C GLY A 304 -6.58 14.38 15.82
N THR A 305 -5.63 13.46 15.74
CA THR A 305 -5.71 12.27 14.87
C THR A 305 -6.85 11.35 15.28
N ILE A 306 -6.99 11.01 16.56
CA ILE A 306 -8.10 10.20 17.08
C ILE A 306 -9.43 10.91 16.82
N GLY A 307 -9.51 12.22 17.05
CA GLY A 307 -10.69 13.02 16.71
C GLY A 307 -11.07 12.96 15.22
N ASN A 308 -10.09 12.95 14.32
CA ASN A 308 -10.32 12.76 12.87
C ASN A 308 -10.89 11.37 12.57
N MET A 309 -10.38 10.32 13.23
CA MET A 309 -10.87 8.95 13.07
C MET A 309 -12.34 8.83 13.49
N HIS A 310 -12.72 9.39 14.64
CA HIS A 310 -14.11 9.42 15.10
C HIS A 310 -15.03 10.20 14.15
N ARG A 311 -14.61 11.42 13.73
CA ARG A 311 -15.38 12.20 12.74
C ARG A 311 -15.58 11.44 11.44
N PHE A 312 -14.55 10.78 10.94
CA PHE A 312 -14.65 9.98 9.73
C PHE A 312 -15.59 8.77 9.90
N ARG A 313 -15.52 8.09 11.05
CA ARG A 313 -16.46 7.03 11.40
C ARG A 313 -17.90 7.53 11.36
N ASP A 314 -18.20 8.62 12.06
CA ASP A 314 -19.58 9.15 12.21
C ASP A 314 -20.08 9.82 10.92
N GLY A 315 -19.20 10.55 10.24
CA GLY A 315 -19.54 11.30 9.03
C GLY A 315 -19.59 10.46 7.76
N VAL A 316 -18.78 9.41 7.66
CA VAL A 316 -18.60 8.61 6.44
C VAL A 316 -18.93 7.13 6.68
N LEU A 317 -18.15 6.40 7.51
CA LEU A 317 -18.31 4.94 7.64
C LEU A 317 -19.73 4.52 8.07
N ALA A 318 -20.34 5.24 8.99
CA ALA A 318 -21.69 4.94 9.47
C ALA A 318 -22.80 5.15 8.42
N LYS A 319 -22.46 5.70 7.25
CA LYS A 319 -23.40 5.99 6.15
C LYS A 319 -23.15 5.12 4.92
N LEU A 320 -22.14 4.27 4.94
CA LEU A 320 -21.81 3.30 3.90
C LEU A 320 -22.50 1.96 4.16
#